data_f535fbaf6f1d499727f329a366f300c7
#
_entry.id   f535fbaf6f1d499727f329a366f300c7
#
_cell.length_a   1.000
_cell.length_b   1.000
_cell.length_c   1.000
_cell.angle_alpha   90.00
_cell.angle_beta   90.00
_cell.angle_gamma   90.00
#
_symmetry.space_group_name_H-M   'P 1'
#
loop_
_entity.id
_entity.type
_entity.pdbx_description
1 polymer ?
#
loop_
_entity_poly.entity_id
_entity_poly.type
_entity_poly.pdbx_seq_one_letter_code
_entity_poly.pdbx_strand_id
1 'polypeptide(L)' 'MKQTVQTLQAMKERGEKIAMLTCYDYTMAKLMDAAGTDMLLVGDSLGNVILGYSDTISVTMEDMIHHTAPVARGAK' A
#
# COMPACT_ATOMS: atom_id res chain seq x y z
N MET A 1 11.49 -2.01 9.16
CA MET A 1 12.56 -2.39 8.22
C MET A 1 12.02 -2.40 6.80
N LYS A 2 12.76 -1.82 5.88
CA LYS A 2 12.31 -1.75 4.49
C LYS A 2 12.45 -3.11 3.80
N GLN A 3 11.37 -3.60 3.21
CA GLN A 3 11.38 -4.83 2.43
C GLN A 3 11.88 -4.56 1.01
N THR A 4 12.51 -5.55 0.42
CA THR A 4 12.93 -5.54 -0.98
C THR A 4 12.35 -6.77 -1.68
N VAL A 5 12.47 -6.83 -3.01
CA VAL A 5 12.07 -8.03 -3.76
C VAL A 5 12.80 -9.25 -3.23
N GLN A 6 14.08 -9.10 -2.90
CA GLN A 6 14.90 -10.20 -2.38
C GLN A 6 14.45 -10.66 -0.98
N THR A 7 14.13 -9.71 -0.09
CA THR A 7 13.67 -10.08 1.26
C THR A 7 12.31 -10.76 1.22
N LEU A 8 11.41 -10.31 0.34
CA LEU A 8 10.11 -10.94 0.17
C LEU A 8 10.23 -12.33 -0.43
N GLN A 9 11.14 -12.53 -1.40
CA GLN A 9 11.40 -13.84 -1.97
C GLN A 9 11.95 -14.80 -0.91
N ALA A 10 12.84 -14.30 -0.03
CA ALA A 10 13.38 -15.11 1.06
C ALA A 10 12.28 -15.53 2.05
N MET A 11 11.34 -14.65 2.35
CA MET A 11 10.19 -14.98 3.21
C MET A 11 9.36 -16.11 2.59
N LYS A 12 9.12 -16.04 1.28
CA LYS A 12 8.39 -17.08 0.57
C LYS A 12 9.12 -18.42 0.65
N GLU A 13 10.42 -18.42 0.47
CA GLU A 13 11.24 -19.65 0.51
C GLU A 13 11.26 -20.28 1.89
N ARG A 14 11.20 -19.47 2.95
CA ARG A 14 11.14 -19.97 4.34
C ARG A 14 9.73 -20.37 4.77
N GLY A 15 8.73 -20.16 3.93
CA GLY A 15 7.34 -20.41 4.28
C GLY A 15 6.74 -19.38 5.21
N GLU A 16 7.36 -18.21 5.35
CA GLU A 16 6.81 -17.12 6.14
C GLU A 16 5.70 -16.42 5.36
N LYS A 17 4.64 -16.04 6.06
CA LYS A 17 3.54 -15.32 5.44
C LYS A 17 3.90 -13.85 5.25
N ILE A 18 3.52 -13.31 4.08
CA ILE A 18 3.72 -11.91 3.73
C ILE A 18 2.38 -11.20 3.95
N ALA A 19 2.38 -10.22 4.85
CA ALA A 19 1.18 -9.44 5.12
C ALA A 19 1.14 -8.22 4.20
N MET A 20 0.06 -8.07 3.42
CA MET A 20 -0.17 -6.92 2.56
C MET A 20 -1.52 -6.31 2.89
N LEU A 21 -1.53 -5.00 3.10
CA LEU A 21 -2.74 -4.24 3.41
C LEU A 21 -2.90 -3.09 2.42
N THR A 22 -4.16 -2.75 2.12
CA THR A 22 -4.43 -1.54 1.34
C THR A 22 -4.20 -0.32 2.21
N CYS A 23 -3.66 0.74 1.60
CA CYS A 23 -3.33 1.97 2.30
C CYS A 23 -3.44 3.15 1.34
N TYR A 24 -4.03 4.26 1.77
CA TYR A 24 -4.31 5.39 0.89
C TYR A 24 -3.80 6.72 1.41
N ASP A 25 -3.17 6.77 2.59
CA ASP A 25 -2.69 8.04 3.15
C ASP A 25 -1.42 7.85 3.98
N TYR A 26 -0.83 8.97 4.36
CA TYR A 26 0.43 9.03 5.10
C TYR A 26 0.32 8.43 6.50
N THR A 27 -0.70 8.82 7.24
CA THR A 27 -0.85 8.41 8.64
C THR A 27 -1.05 6.89 8.76
N MET A 28 -1.90 6.32 7.90
CA MET A 28 -2.12 4.89 7.90
C MET A 28 -0.88 4.14 7.45
N ALA A 29 -0.16 4.64 6.45
CA ALA A 29 1.09 4.01 5.99
C ALA A 29 2.11 3.95 7.12
N LYS A 30 2.25 5.05 7.86
CA LYS A 30 3.17 5.13 8.99
C LYS A 30 2.82 4.14 10.09
N LEU A 31 1.52 4.03 10.42
CA LEU A 31 1.04 3.09 11.44
C LEU A 31 1.21 1.63 11.00
N MET A 32 0.86 1.32 9.74
CA MET A 32 0.97 -0.03 9.20
C MET A 32 2.42 -0.48 9.12
N ASP A 33 3.32 0.42 8.70
CA ASP A 33 4.74 0.13 8.64
C ASP A 33 5.30 -0.14 10.05
N ALA A 34 4.94 0.69 11.02
CA ALA A 34 5.37 0.52 12.41
C ALA A 34 4.83 -0.78 13.02
N ALA A 35 3.66 -1.23 12.56
CA ALA A 35 3.05 -2.49 13.02
C ALA A 35 3.70 -3.73 12.39
N GLY A 36 4.60 -3.57 11.41
CA GLY A 36 5.31 -4.68 10.80
C GLY A 36 4.67 -5.22 9.54
N THR A 37 3.76 -4.48 8.91
CA THR A 37 3.17 -4.88 7.62
C THR A 37 4.28 -4.93 6.57
N ASP A 38 4.32 -6.00 5.78
CA ASP A 38 5.40 -6.23 4.82
C ASP A 38 5.23 -5.45 3.53
N MET A 39 3.99 -5.28 3.08
CA MET A 39 3.67 -4.59 1.83
C MET A 39 2.42 -3.74 2.00
N LEU A 40 2.39 -2.60 1.30
CA LEU A 40 1.22 -1.73 1.25
C LEU A 40 0.75 -1.64 -0.21
N LEU A 41 -0.56 -1.74 -0.42
CA LEU A 41 -1.15 -1.67 -1.74
C LEU A 41 -1.93 -0.36 -1.89
N VAL A 42 -1.53 0.48 -2.84
CA VAL A 42 -2.32 1.63 -3.25
C VAL A 42 -3.01 1.23 -4.55
N GLY A 43 -4.24 0.77 -4.44
CA GLY A 43 -5.01 0.26 -5.58
C GLY A 43 -6.13 1.21 -5.99
N ASP A 44 -6.75 0.92 -7.13
CA ASP A 44 -7.82 1.74 -7.68
C ASP A 44 -9.11 1.68 -6.85
N SER A 45 -9.19 0.77 -5.88
CA SER A 45 -10.30 0.74 -4.92
C SER A 45 -10.39 2.05 -4.11
N LEU A 46 -9.35 2.89 -4.12
CA LEU A 46 -9.43 4.22 -3.53
C LEU A 46 -10.57 5.05 -4.14
N GLY A 47 -10.93 4.77 -5.40
CA GLY A 47 -12.06 5.42 -6.05
C GLY A 47 -13.37 5.17 -5.32
N ASN A 48 -13.58 3.94 -4.85
CA ASN A 48 -14.79 3.58 -4.11
C ASN A 48 -14.76 4.09 -2.66
N VAL A 49 -13.67 3.85 -1.95
CA VAL A 49 -13.63 4.05 -0.49
C VAL A 49 -13.16 5.43 -0.06
N ILE A 50 -12.40 6.13 -0.89
CA ILE A 50 -11.88 7.46 -0.56
C ILE A 50 -12.58 8.55 -1.38
N LEU A 51 -12.69 8.36 -2.70
CA LEU A 51 -13.25 9.37 -3.59
C LEU A 51 -14.77 9.28 -3.77
N GLY A 52 -15.38 8.19 -3.34
CA GLY A 52 -16.83 8.04 -3.36
C GLY A 52 -17.41 7.71 -4.73
N TYR A 53 -16.60 7.27 -5.68
CA TYR A 53 -17.10 6.84 -6.99
C TYR A 53 -17.84 5.50 -6.88
N SER A 54 -18.81 5.28 -7.75
CA SER A 54 -19.57 4.02 -7.76
C SER A 54 -18.77 2.84 -8.33
N ASP A 55 -17.69 3.13 -9.07
CA ASP A 55 -16.79 2.11 -9.63
C ASP A 55 -15.36 2.67 -9.69
N THR A 56 -14.42 1.87 -10.23
CA THR A 56 -13.02 2.27 -10.33
C THR A 56 -12.65 2.85 -11.69
N ILE A 57 -13.58 2.91 -12.64
CA ILE A 57 -13.32 3.35 -14.01
C ILE A 57 -12.91 4.83 -14.06
N SER A 58 -13.47 5.63 -13.15
CA SER A 58 -13.20 7.08 -13.11
C SER A 58 -11.90 7.45 -12.40
N VAL A 59 -11.19 6.48 -11.81
CA VAL A 59 -9.92 6.74 -11.14
C VAL A 59 -8.85 7.05 -12.19
N THR A 60 -8.18 8.19 -12.03
CA THR A 60 -7.15 8.65 -12.95
C THR A 60 -5.75 8.27 -12.43
N MET A 61 -4.75 8.36 -13.31
CA MET A 61 -3.36 8.18 -12.89
C MET A 61 -2.95 9.26 -11.89
N GLU A 62 -3.48 10.48 -12.03
CA GLU A 62 -3.21 11.56 -11.07
C GLU A 62 -3.75 11.22 -9.68
N ASP A 63 -4.95 10.60 -9.60
CA ASP A 63 -5.48 10.11 -8.33
C ASP A 63 -4.54 9.08 -7.70
N MET A 64 -4.04 8.16 -8.50
CA MET A 64 -3.12 7.12 -8.02
C MET A 64 -1.82 7.72 -7.50
N ILE A 65 -1.25 8.68 -8.23
CA ILE A 65 -0.03 9.38 -7.83
C ILE A 65 -0.26 10.19 -6.57
N HIS A 66 -1.39 10.89 -6.49
CA HIS A 66 -1.75 11.71 -5.33
C HIS A 66 -1.80 10.89 -4.05
N HIS A 67 -2.31 9.67 -4.11
CA HIS A 67 -2.39 8.80 -2.94
C HIS A 67 -1.13 7.98 -2.70
N THR A 68 -0.40 7.60 -3.76
CA THR A 68 0.84 6.83 -3.62
C THR A 68 1.97 7.65 -2.98
N ALA A 69 2.07 8.93 -3.32
CA ALA A 69 3.14 9.79 -2.81
C ALA A 69 3.13 9.88 -1.28
N PRO A 70 1.99 10.19 -0.61
CA PRO A 70 1.98 10.22 0.86
C PRO A 70 2.20 8.84 1.49
N VAL A 71 1.71 7.77 0.87
CA VAL A 71 1.96 6.41 1.36
C VAL A 71 3.45 6.10 1.31
N ALA A 72 4.11 6.44 0.21
CA ALA A 72 5.55 6.23 0.07
C ALA A 72 6.36 7.02 1.12
N ARG A 73 5.91 8.22 1.49
CA ARG A 73 6.55 9.00 2.53
C ARG A 73 6.37 8.41 3.92
N GLY A 74 5.25 7.75 4.16
CA GLY A 74 4.95 7.11 5.45
C GLY A 74 5.63 5.76 5.63
N ALA A 75 5.87 5.03 4.55
CA ALA A 75 6.52 3.72 4.58
C ALA A 75 8.04 3.90 4.57
N LYS A 76 8.71 3.21 5.46
CA LYS A 76 10.16 3.30 5.61
C LYS A 76 10.88 2.09 5.01
#